data_a75cb29a1df07e34227baaf25c577e0a
#
_entry.id   a75cb29a1df07e34227baaf25c577e0a
#
_cell.length_a   1.000
_cell.length_b   1.000
_cell.length_c   1.000
_cell.angle_alpha   90.00
_cell.angle_beta   90.00
_cell.angle_gamma   90.00
#
_symmetry.space_group_name_H-M   'P 1'
#
loop_
_entity.id
_entity.type
_entity.pdbx_description
1 polymer ?
#
loop_
_entity_poly.entity_id
_entity_poly.type
_entity_poly.pdbx_seq_one_letter_code
_entity_poly.pdbx_strand_id
1 'polypeptide(L)'
;MLQIARRLSRTNVDAVWPSFILPRKRREGPVLSWFSVPLAALTARAWIESIDAALAASSSDVLPDVSALMQRFVVACALDPVHRIPRCIPELGRATDKQHVLLIDERASGGRFDADPKARRASFQQMMAAAVSAHPDAEFWLARSSAPGRGPWLSCACELPAGIRHFDSAYALGASVPHVQHVYTVAAPEGLYAMMSDTPAHVFGTPYYAGWGMTDDHCSQPGRRSRASLAALFHVVFVRFARHLDPVTHELGTLDALLDFIALQRAVTTRYEDLRHVAAIRFQWWKRPFATPYLNAGGGDLRWVGNASELLAGEHAALWGARNAEGLRDGIPMVRIEDGFLHSTGLGSDMIAPQSQVIDRRGPYFDPARPSDLTALLNDVDFPPFELARAAALRAEIVRLGLTKYNLGRRAPTWRAPANKCIVLVPGQVADDASIRLGTRGITTSEALLHEVRTRRPDAFIVYKPHPDVLSGNRVGLVNAARLADAVDVDSDLISLIEVADEVHTLSSLAGFDALLRGKSVFTYGLPFYAGWGLTHDALEQPWRKRTLSLDMLTAGALLRYPLYWDWTLRLYTTPEAVIRRLAEPARRSLGKIRGNPIRPMFKIVRWTRNAFRHAVWQIETKQGPKR
;
A
#
# COMPACT_ATOMS: atom_id res chain seq x y z
N MET A 1 3.38 32.76 -5.21
CA MET A 1 2.16 32.33 -5.92
C MET A 1 0.87 32.94 -5.38
N LEU A 2 0.61 32.93 -4.06
CA LEU A 2 -0.60 33.55 -3.47
C LEU A 2 -0.76 35.05 -3.76
N GLN A 3 0.34 35.82 -3.84
CA GLN A 3 0.30 37.24 -4.19
C GLN A 3 0.01 37.49 -5.68
N ILE A 4 0.39 36.56 -6.55
CA ILE A 4 0.11 36.64 -7.99
C ILE A 4 -1.36 36.26 -8.27
N ALA A 5 -1.89 35.26 -7.57
CA ALA A 5 -3.31 34.89 -7.67
C ALA A 5 -4.25 36.02 -7.20
N ARG A 6 -3.86 36.81 -6.18
CA ARG A 6 -4.61 38.00 -5.73
C ARG A 6 -4.74 39.09 -6.78
N ARG A 7 -3.81 39.18 -7.73
CA ARG A 7 -3.82 40.21 -8.80
C ARG A 7 -4.58 39.78 -10.06
N LEU A 8 -4.81 38.48 -10.24
CA LEU A 8 -5.34 37.94 -11.50
C LEU A 8 -6.81 37.48 -11.48
N SER A 9 -7.47 37.43 -10.34
CA SER A 9 -8.89 37.06 -10.31
C SER A 9 -9.72 37.94 -9.38
N ARG A 10 -10.85 38.43 -9.92
CA ARG A 10 -11.98 38.98 -9.15
C ARG A 10 -12.87 37.87 -8.56
N THR A 11 -12.46 36.62 -8.63
CA THR A 11 -13.17 35.47 -8.08
C THR A 11 -12.71 35.17 -6.66
N ASN A 12 -13.60 34.69 -5.81
CA ASN A 12 -13.30 34.21 -4.45
C ASN A 12 -12.19 33.15 -4.50
N VAL A 13 -11.04 33.47 -3.97
CA VAL A 13 -9.91 32.53 -3.87
C VAL A 13 -9.97 31.85 -2.52
N ASP A 14 -10.08 30.51 -2.53
CA ASP A 14 -9.96 29.71 -1.31
C ASP A 14 -8.50 29.51 -0.90
N ALA A 15 -8.28 29.58 0.37
CA ALA A 15 -7.03 29.13 0.98
C ALA A 15 -7.14 27.64 1.34
N VAL A 16 -6.09 26.91 0.99
CA VAL A 16 -6.03 25.46 1.21
C VAL A 16 -4.85 25.14 2.12
N TRP A 17 -5.08 24.32 3.16
CA TRP A 17 -4.03 23.78 4.02
C TRP A 17 -4.37 22.36 4.48
N PRO A 18 -3.34 21.53 4.83
CA PRO A 18 -3.57 20.16 5.29
C PRO A 18 -4.52 20.12 6.49
N SER A 19 -5.41 19.14 6.52
CA SER A 19 -6.26 18.87 7.67
C SER A 19 -5.46 18.23 8.82
N PHE A 20 -6.12 17.77 9.86
CA PHE A 20 -5.47 17.09 10.98
C PHE A 20 -5.17 15.62 10.70
N ILE A 21 -5.72 15.04 9.62
CA ILE A 21 -5.45 13.67 9.19
C ILE A 21 -4.09 13.59 8.50
N LEU A 22 -3.27 12.62 8.86
CA LEU A 22 -1.95 12.43 8.29
C LEU A 22 -1.99 11.66 6.95
N PRO A 23 -1.01 11.90 6.06
CA PRO A 23 0.13 12.80 6.18
C PRO A 23 -0.22 14.27 5.96
N ARG A 24 0.43 15.16 6.70
CA ARG A 24 0.17 16.62 6.69
C ARG A 24 1.21 17.42 5.92
N LYS A 25 2.35 16.80 5.60
CA LYS A 25 3.44 17.44 4.86
C LYS A 25 3.82 16.63 3.64
N ARG A 26 4.16 17.31 2.54
CA ARG A 26 4.66 16.65 1.33
C ARG A 26 5.88 15.75 1.55
N ARG A 27 6.71 16.03 2.56
CA ARG A 27 7.88 15.21 2.91
C ARG A 27 7.51 13.88 3.59
N GLU A 28 6.34 13.82 4.22
CA GLU A 28 5.82 12.63 4.89
C GLU A 28 4.94 11.78 3.96
N GLY A 29 4.56 12.34 2.81
CA GLY A 29 3.67 11.75 1.83
C GLY A 29 2.74 12.80 1.21
N PRO A 30 1.87 12.42 0.29
CA PRO A 30 0.89 13.33 -0.29
C PRO A 30 -0.14 13.72 0.77
N VAL A 31 -0.56 14.97 0.75
CA VAL A 31 -1.67 15.44 1.60
C VAL A 31 -2.96 14.88 1.02
N LEU A 32 -3.60 13.98 1.75
CA LEU A 32 -4.84 13.30 1.32
C LEU A 32 -6.10 13.97 1.87
N SER A 33 -5.95 14.86 2.86
CA SER A 33 -7.06 15.60 3.45
C SER A 33 -6.64 17.04 3.72
N TRP A 34 -7.51 17.99 3.34
CA TRP A 34 -7.22 19.41 3.47
C TRP A 34 -8.48 20.21 3.78
N PHE A 35 -8.29 21.38 4.38
CA PHE A 35 -9.34 22.37 4.53
C PHE A 35 -9.32 23.33 3.36
N SER A 36 -10.51 23.72 2.87
CA SER A 36 -10.69 24.76 1.86
C SER A 36 -11.62 25.81 2.45
N VAL A 37 -11.11 27.01 2.67
CA VAL A 37 -11.88 28.12 3.26
C VAL A 37 -11.62 29.43 2.51
N PRO A 38 -12.57 30.37 2.52
CA PRO A 38 -12.36 31.70 1.94
C PRO A 38 -11.10 32.37 2.47
N LEU A 39 -10.40 33.09 1.62
CA LEU A 39 -9.14 33.76 1.96
C LEU A 39 -9.27 34.74 3.12
N ALA A 40 -10.45 35.31 3.35
CA ALA A 40 -10.76 36.18 4.47
C ALA A 40 -10.73 35.46 5.83
N ALA A 41 -10.96 34.13 5.84
CA ALA A 41 -10.98 33.30 7.06
C ALA A 41 -9.60 32.71 7.43
N LEU A 42 -8.49 33.32 6.98
CA LEU A 42 -7.14 32.79 7.12
C LEU A 42 -6.48 32.98 8.50
N THR A 43 -7.14 33.65 9.44
CA THR A 43 -6.64 33.78 10.81
C THR A 43 -7.17 32.65 11.70
N ALA A 44 -6.45 32.32 12.77
CA ALA A 44 -6.92 31.35 13.78
C ALA A 44 -8.30 31.71 14.31
N ARG A 45 -8.51 32.98 14.59
CA ARG A 45 -9.78 33.51 15.09
C ARG A 45 -10.91 33.31 14.08
N ALA A 46 -10.73 33.73 12.82
CA ALA A 46 -11.74 33.58 11.78
C ALA A 46 -12.08 32.10 11.50
N TRP A 47 -11.10 31.20 11.59
CA TRP A 47 -11.31 29.76 11.49
C TRP A 47 -12.21 29.23 12.60
N ILE A 48 -11.92 29.60 13.86
CA ILE A 48 -12.74 29.20 15.01
C ILE A 48 -14.14 29.82 14.94
N GLU A 49 -14.27 31.08 14.57
CA GLU A 49 -15.56 31.75 14.35
C GLU A 49 -16.38 31.07 13.25
N SER A 50 -15.71 30.53 12.22
CA SER A 50 -16.39 29.74 11.17
C SER A 50 -16.90 28.40 11.69
N ILE A 51 -16.14 27.73 12.57
CA ILE A 51 -16.58 26.50 13.25
C ILE A 51 -17.77 26.84 14.16
N ASP A 52 -17.68 27.90 14.97
CA ASP A 52 -18.76 28.34 15.89
C ASP A 52 -20.05 28.62 15.13
N ALA A 53 -19.98 29.37 14.03
CA ALA A 53 -21.14 29.65 13.20
C ALA A 53 -21.74 28.38 12.57
N ALA A 54 -20.91 27.44 12.13
CA ALA A 54 -21.38 26.18 11.60
C ALA A 54 -22.03 25.28 12.65
N LEU A 55 -21.50 25.28 13.87
CA LEU A 55 -22.08 24.54 15.01
C LEU A 55 -23.42 25.16 15.44
N ALA A 56 -23.52 26.49 15.50
CA ALA A 56 -24.76 27.19 15.80
C ALA A 56 -25.85 26.90 14.76
N ALA A 57 -25.51 26.90 13.47
CA ALA A 57 -26.45 26.54 12.42
C ALA A 57 -26.88 25.06 12.49
N SER A 58 -25.98 24.17 12.89
CA SER A 58 -26.25 22.73 12.97
C SER A 58 -27.14 22.36 14.19
N SER A 59 -27.32 23.24 15.15
CA SER A 59 -28.22 23.00 16.30
C SER A 59 -29.70 22.98 15.91
N SER A 60 -30.07 23.53 14.77
CA SER A 60 -31.44 23.55 14.22
C SER A 60 -31.73 22.43 13.22
N ASP A 61 -30.70 21.75 12.71
CA ASP A 61 -30.82 20.71 11.68
C ASP A 61 -30.61 19.31 12.27
N VAL A 62 -31.28 18.30 11.72
CA VAL A 62 -30.98 16.90 12.00
C VAL A 62 -29.60 16.58 11.40
N LEU A 63 -28.58 16.49 12.26
CA LEU A 63 -27.24 16.12 11.82
C LEU A 63 -27.23 14.66 11.32
N PRO A 64 -26.49 14.37 10.24
CA PRO A 64 -26.23 12.98 9.86
C PRO A 64 -25.57 12.22 11.00
N ASP A 65 -25.93 10.96 11.20
CA ASP A 65 -25.24 10.11 12.16
C ASP A 65 -23.79 9.85 11.69
N VAL A 66 -22.84 10.38 12.44
CA VAL A 66 -21.41 10.21 12.21
C VAL A 66 -20.75 9.21 13.15
N SER A 67 -21.54 8.50 13.98
CA SER A 67 -21.01 7.60 15.01
C SER A 67 -20.11 6.50 14.41
N ALA A 68 -20.53 5.89 13.32
CA ALA A 68 -19.73 4.89 12.60
C ALA A 68 -18.43 5.48 12.05
N LEU A 69 -18.46 6.69 11.47
CA LEU A 69 -17.25 7.38 10.99
C LEU A 69 -16.29 7.74 12.14
N MET A 70 -16.81 8.20 13.27
CA MET A 70 -16.02 8.50 14.47
C MET A 70 -15.34 7.25 15.00
N GLN A 71 -16.07 6.14 15.11
CA GLN A 71 -15.50 4.86 15.53
C GLN A 71 -14.40 4.40 14.57
N ARG A 72 -14.63 4.45 13.27
CA ARG A 72 -13.62 4.12 12.25
C ARG A 72 -12.42 5.05 12.30
N PHE A 73 -12.63 6.34 12.58
CA PHE A 73 -11.56 7.33 12.72
C PHE A 73 -10.61 6.98 13.87
N VAL A 74 -11.14 6.57 15.02
CA VAL A 74 -10.35 6.11 16.18
C VAL A 74 -9.63 4.81 15.86
N VAL A 75 -10.34 3.80 15.36
CA VAL A 75 -9.76 2.49 15.01
C VAL A 75 -8.64 2.62 13.98
N ALA A 76 -8.81 3.49 13.00
CA ALA A 76 -7.79 3.78 11.99
C ALA A 76 -6.62 4.62 12.55
N CYS A 77 -6.70 5.14 13.78
CA CYS A 77 -5.73 6.08 14.35
C CYS A 77 -5.42 7.23 13.36
N ALA A 78 -6.46 7.90 12.86
CA ALA A 78 -6.38 8.80 11.71
C ALA A 78 -5.48 10.04 11.92
N LEU A 79 -5.21 10.42 13.18
CA LEU A 79 -4.30 11.51 13.52
C LEU A 79 -2.83 11.05 13.70
N ASP A 80 -2.57 9.75 13.64
CA ASP A 80 -1.23 9.17 13.78
C ASP A 80 -0.58 8.87 12.42
N PRO A 81 0.77 8.93 12.31
CA PRO A 81 1.48 8.47 11.12
C PRO A 81 1.08 7.05 10.72
N VAL A 82 0.80 6.84 9.44
CA VAL A 82 0.25 5.57 8.91
C VAL A 82 1.14 4.34 9.11
N HIS A 83 2.44 4.54 9.34
CA HIS A 83 3.41 3.46 9.59
C HIS A 83 3.51 3.03 11.06
N ARG A 84 2.79 3.70 11.99
CA ARG A 84 2.75 3.31 13.40
C ARG A 84 1.86 2.10 13.60
N ILE A 85 2.19 1.25 14.56
CA ILE A 85 1.44 0.06 14.91
C ILE A 85 0.13 0.47 15.59
N PRO A 86 -1.05 0.08 15.06
CA PRO A 86 -2.35 0.51 15.59
C PRO A 86 -2.79 -0.35 16.79
N ARG A 87 -1.93 -0.47 17.79
CA ARG A 87 -2.18 -1.20 19.05
C ARG A 87 -1.70 -0.38 20.22
N CYS A 88 -2.30 -0.63 21.40
CA CYS A 88 -1.80 -0.10 22.67
C CYS A 88 -0.36 -0.57 22.90
N ILE A 89 0.48 0.29 23.45
CA ILE A 89 1.81 -0.12 23.90
C ILE A 89 1.67 -1.16 25.03
N PRO A 90 2.48 -2.23 25.03
CA PRO A 90 2.31 -3.35 25.95
C PRO A 90 2.32 -2.95 27.43
N GLU A 91 3.08 -1.93 27.77
CA GLU A 91 3.24 -1.45 29.13
C GLU A 91 1.96 -0.79 29.69
N LEU A 92 1.24 -0.02 28.85
CA LEU A 92 -0.05 0.61 29.21
C LEU A 92 -1.20 -0.42 29.27
N GLY A 93 -1.08 -1.52 28.53
CA GLY A 93 -2.08 -2.58 28.54
C GLY A 93 -2.00 -3.51 29.75
N ARG A 94 -0.99 -3.37 30.62
CA ARG A 94 -0.83 -4.19 31.82
C ARG A 94 -1.67 -3.64 32.95
N ALA A 95 -2.35 -4.51 33.69
CA ALA A 95 -3.07 -4.13 34.90
C ALA A 95 -2.08 -3.56 35.92
N THR A 96 -2.38 -2.40 36.45
CA THR A 96 -1.63 -1.71 37.51
C THR A 96 -2.60 -1.00 38.45
N ASP A 97 -2.20 -0.84 39.70
CA ASP A 97 -2.97 -0.05 40.66
C ASP A 97 -2.77 1.46 40.50
N LYS A 98 -1.85 1.88 39.62
CA LYS A 98 -1.57 3.30 39.38
C LYS A 98 -2.39 3.83 38.22
N GLN A 99 -2.81 5.07 38.33
CA GLN A 99 -3.39 5.82 37.20
C GLN A 99 -2.32 6.13 36.18
N HIS A 100 -2.63 5.99 34.91
CA HIS A 100 -1.80 6.44 33.80
C HIS A 100 -2.26 7.81 33.33
N VAL A 101 -1.34 8.77 33.31
CA VAL A 101 -1.57 10.14 32.82
C VAL A 101 -0.72 10.39 31.58
N LEU A 102 -1.37 10.71 30.49
CA LEU A 102 -0.72 10.98 29.21
C LEU A 102 -0.47 12.48 29.03
N LEU A 103 0.77 12.85 28.81
CA LEU A 103 1.22 14.20 28.53
C LEU A 103 1.63 14.28 27.06
N ILE A 104 0.99 15.15 26.27
CA ILE A 104 1.33 15.29 24.86
C ILE A 104 2.33 16.43 24.67
N ASP A 105 3.56 16.08 24.30
CA ASP A 105 4.64 17.02 24.01
C ASP A 105 4.55 17.54 22.58
N GLU A 106 4.75 18.82 22.40
CA GLU A 106 4.60 19.52 21.13
C GLU A 106 5.88 20.31 20.76
N ARG A 107 6.02 20.70 19.50
CA ARG A 107 7.10 21.59 19.08
C ARG A 107 6.84 23.02 19.54
N ALA A 108 7.90 23.74 19.92
CA ALA A 108 7.82 25.10 20.44
C ALA A 108 7.11 26.07 19.48
N SER A 109 7.32 25.91 18.18
CA SER A 109 6.55 26.60 17.15
C SER A 109 5.72 25.57 16.43
N GLY A 110 4.43 25.60 16.61
CA GLY A 110 3.48 24.65 16.04
C GLY A 110 3.03 25.02 14.64
N GLY A 111 1.77 24.70 14.34
CA GLY A 111 1.15 24.90 13.03
C GLY A 111 0.85 26.36 12.68
N ARG A 112 -0.03 26.55 11.70
CA ARG A 112 -0.34 27.87 11.10
C ARG A 112 -0.97 28.89 12.06
N PHE A 113 -1.62 28.43 13.11
CA PHE A 113 -2.43 29.23 14.01
C PHE A 113 -1.87 29.30 15.43
N ASP A 114 -0.62 28.90 15.63
CA ASP A 114 -0.06 28.80 16.97
C ASP A 114 0.34 30.14 17.57
N ALA A 115 0.19 30.18 18.89
CA ALA A 115 0.65 31.26 19.72
C ALA A 115 2.17 31.40 19.69
N ASP A 116 2.66 32.53 20.23
CA ASP A 116 4.08 32.79 20.45
C ASP A 116 4.77 31.59 21.15
N PRO A 117 5.95 31.17 20.70
CA PRO A 117 6.71 30.08 21.30
C PRO A 117 6.96 30.25 22.82
N LYS A 118 7.09 31.50 23.31
CA LYS A 118 7.22 31.76 24.76
C LYS A 118 5.94 31.43 25.51
N ALA A 119 4.80 31.87 24.98
CA ALA A 119 3.49 31.57 25.55
C ALA A 119 3.23 30.07 25.59
N ARG A 120 3.57 29.33 24.52
CA ARG A 120 3.41 27.87 24.47
C ARG A 120 4.27 27.14 25.53
N ARG A 121 5.50 27.60 25.75
CA ARG A 121 6.36 27.05 26.82
C ARG A 121 5.77 27.29 28.19
N ALA A 122 5.26 28.49 28.45
CA ALA A 122 4.60 28.80 29.72
C ALA A 122 3.35 27.93 29.93
N SER A 123 2.52 27.77 28.90
CA SER A 123 1.36 26.86 28.93
C SER A 123 1.76 25.40 29.21
N PHE A 124 2.85 24.92 28.59
CA PHE A 124 3.34 23.56 28.84
C PHE A 124 3.86 23.38 30.26
N GLN A 125 4.56 24.36 30.81
CA GLN A 125 5.01 24.36 32.21
C GLN A 125 3.82 24.34 33.17
N GLN A 126 2.79 25.15 32.91
CA GLN A 126 1.55 25.14 33.69
C GLN A 126 0.84 23.79 33.59
N MET A 127 0.77 23.21 32.42
CA MET A 127 0.21 21.87 32.18
C MET A 127 0.91 20.82 33.04
N MET A 128 2.26 20.82 33.01
CA MET A 128 3.07 19.90 33.79
C MET A 128 2.82 20.04 35.30
N ALA A 129 2.84 21.26 35.80
CA ALA A 129 2.60 21.53 37.20
C ALA A 129 1.18 21.12 37.65
N ALA A 130 0.18 21.39 36.82
CA ALA A 130 -1.20 21.01 37.08
C ALA A 130 -1.37 19.47 37.09
N ALA A 131 -0.79 18.76 36.12
CA ALA A 131 -0.86 17.31 36.04
C ALA A 131 -0.21 16.63 37.27
N VAL A 132 0.98 17.05 37.65
CA VAL A 132 1.70 16.50 38.83
C VAL A 132 0.93 16.82 40.13
N SER A 133 0.40 18.02 40.25
CA SER A 133 -0.38 18.41 41.44
C SER A 133 -1.71 17.65 41.58
N ALA A 134 -2.38 17.40 40.45
CA ALA A 134 -3.66 16.68 40.44
C ALA A 134 -3.50 15.16 40.62
N HIS A 135 -2.36 14.58 40.20
CA HIS A 135 -2.16 13.14 40.17
C HIS A 135 -0.78 12.75 40.76
N PRO A 136 -0.53 12.99 42.07
CA PRO A 136 0.80 12.81 42.67
C PRO A 136 1.32 11.36 42.63
N ASP A 137 0.43 10.37 42.64
CA ASP A 137 0.78 8.94 42.63
C ASP A 137 0.68 8.29 41.25
N ALA A 138 0.37 9.05 40.18
CA ALA A 138 0.18 8.53 38.86
C ALA A 138 1.50 8.19 38.15
N GLU A 139 1.40 7.30 37.17
CA GLU A 139 2.47 7.02 36.22
C GLU A 139 2.31 7.94 34.98
N PHE A 140 3.28 8.82 34.77
CA PHE A 140 3.24 9.79 33.68
C PHE A 140 3.90 9.24 32.42
N TRP A 141 3.20 9.43 31.28
CA TRP A 141 3.66 9.05 29.95
C TRP A 141 3.81 10.28 29.06
N LEU A 142 5.00 10.49 28.48
CA LEU A 142 5.27 11.60 27.59
C LEU A 142 5.24 11.12 26.14
N ALA A 143 4.22 11.50 25.38
CA ALA A 143 4.07 11.20 23.97
C ALA A 143 4.34 12.43 23.09
N ARG A 144 5.11 12.29 22.05
CA ARG A 144 5.38 13.35 21.08
C ARG A 144 4.26 13.45 20.04
N SER A 145 3.67 14.64 19.92
CA SER A 145 2.67 14.93 18.90
C SER A 145 3.23 14.75 17.49
N SER A 146 2.42 14.20 16.60
CA SER A 146 2.71 14.11 15.17
C SER A 146 2.41 15.39 14.41
N ALA A 147 1.86 16.42 15.09
CA ALA A 147 1.55 17.69 14.49
C ALA A 147 2.80 18.39 13.94
N PRO A 148 2.70 19.03 12.75
CA PRO A 148 3.81 19.77 12.18
C PRO A 148 4.22 20.94 13.06
N GLY A 149 5.51 21.02 13.36
CA GLY A 149 6.08 22.12 14.16
C GLY A 149 7.56 22.31 13.87
N ARG A 150 8.12 23.39 14.42
CA ARG A 150 9.55 23.74 14.33
C ARG A 150 10.11 24.03 15.73
N GLY A 151 11.43 24.05 15.83
CA GLY A 151 12.12 24.29 17.11
C GLY A 151 12.19 23.06 18.01
N PRO A 152 12.69 23.24 19.25
CA PRO A 152 12.77 22.15 20.22
C PRO A 152 11.38 21.68 20.68
N TRP A 153 11.33 20.55 21.32
CA TRP A 153 10.15 20.07 22.03
C TRP A 153 9.90 20.97 23.23
N LEU A 154 8.64 21.15 23.63
CA LEU A 154 8.28 21.98 24.77
C LEU A 154 8.83 21.38 26.07
N SER A 155 8.89 20.06 26.16
CA SER A 155 9.50 19.31 27.27
C SER A 155 10.98 19.65 27.50
N CYS A 156 11.72 20.08 26.48
CA CYS A 156 13.14 20.47 26.62
C CYS A 156 13.34 21.74 27.47
N ALA A 157 12.30 22.49 27.78
CA ALA A 157 12.35 23.75 28.49
C ALA A 157 11.78 23.69 29.92
N CYS A 158 11.49 22.49 30.44
CA CYS A 158 10.96 22.29 31.80
C CYS A 158 11.53 21.04 32.43
N GLU A 159 11.51 21.00 33.76
CA GLU A 159 11.80 19.78 34.49
C GLU A 159 10.62 18.80 34.33
N LEU A 160 10.97 17.54 34.00
CA LEU A 160 10.01 16.46 33.88
C LEU A 160 9.84 15.74 35.22
N PRO A 161 8.66 15.18 35.51
CA PRO A 161 8.44 14.37 36.70
C PRO A 161 9.45 13.23 36.80
N ALA A 162 9.89 12.94 38.03
CA ALA A 162 10.74 11.78 38.26
C ALA A 162 10.02 10.49 37.84
N GLY A 163 10.71 9.62 37.09
CA GLY A 163 10.13 8.36 36.64
C GLY A 163 9.16 8.48 35.45
N ILE A 164 9.10 9.65 34.76
CA ILE A 164 8.30 9.79 33.55
C ILE A 164 8.72 8.74 32.50
N ARG A 165 7.74 8.08 31.91
CA ARG A 165 7.96 7.14 30.81
C ARG A 165 7.81 7.81 29.47
N HIS A 166 8.68 7.46 28.54
CA HIS A 166 8.57 7.92 27.16
C HIS A 166 7.72 6.96 26.34
N PHE A 167 6.68 7.50 25.68
CA PHE A 167 5.84 6.74 24.77
C PHE A 167 6.64 6.28 23.55
N ASP A 168 6.62 4.98 23.25
CA ASP A 168 7.29 4.44 22.06
C ASP A 168 6.59 4.93 20.78
N SER A 169 7.33 5.70 19.99
CA SER A 169 6.85 6.27 18.72
C SER A 169 6.57 5.23 17.61
N ALA A 170 6.90 3.97 17.84
CA ALA A 170 6.53 2.87 16.95
C ALA A 170 5.02 2.59 16.98
N TYR A 171 4.36 2.92 18.08
CA TYR A 171 2.93 2.68 18.27
C TYR A 171 2.09 3.94 17.99
N ALA A 172 0.85 3.73 17.56
CA ALA A 172 -0.11 4.81 17.35
C ALA A 172 -0.69 5.29 18.70
N LEU A 173 -0.69 6.59 18.91
CA LEU A 173 -1.19 7.19 20.15
C LEU A 173 -2.70 6.93 20.33
N GLY A 174 -3.47 7.02 19.24
CA GLY A 174 -4.91 6.80 19.26
C GLY A 174 -5.33 5.43 19.81
N ALA A 175 -4.51 4.39 19.60
CA ALA A 175 -4.77 3.06 20.14
C ALA A 175 -4.45 2.92 21.63
N SER A 176 -3.69 3.85 22.22
CA SER A 176 -3.26 3.82 23.62
C SER A 176 -4.08 4.74 24.52
N VAL A 177 -4.71 5.77 23.96
CA VAL A 177 -5.54 6.72 24.72
C VAL A 177 -6.67 6.04 25.54
N PRO A 178 -7.38 5.01 25.05
CA PRO A 178 -8.40 4.32 25.86
C PRO A 178 -7.87 3.63 27.13
N HIS A 179 -6.54 3.52 27.27
CA HIS A 179 -5.88 2.86 28.41
C HIS A 179 -5.28 3.84 29.41
N VAL A 180 -5.51 5.14 29.25
CA VAL A 180 -5.10 6.18 30.22
C VAL A 180 -6.32 6.84 30.84
N GLN A 181 -6.17 7.36 32.07
CA GLN A 181 -7.25 7.99 32.81
C GLN A 181 -7.36 9.50 32.56
N HIS A 182 -6.27 10.14 32.14
CA HIS A 182 -6.25 11.58 31.85
C HIS A 182 -5.28 11.87 30.68
N VAL A 183 -5.65 12.83 29.84
CA VAL A 183 -4.81 13.36 28.76
C VAL A 183 -4.60 14.86 28.95
N TYR A 184 -3.36 15.30 28.98
CA TYR A 184 -2.95 16.68 29.09
C TYR A 184 -2.28 17.16 27.80
N THR A 185 -2.68 18.30 27.28
CA THR A 185 -2.14 18.86 26.04
C THR A 185 -2.18 20.39 26.03
N VAL A 186 -1.25 21.02 25.32
CA VAL A 186 -1.39 22.46 25.03
C VAL A 186 -2.36 22.65 23.87
N ALA A 187 -2.03 22.13 22.68
CA ALA A 187 -2.89 22.30 21.51
C ALA A 187 -2.75 21.14 20.47
N ALA A 188 -2.24 19.99 20.89
CA ALA A 188 -2.06 18.85 20.00
C ALA A 188 -3.39 18.35 19.45
N PRO A 189 -3.52 18.13 18.13
CA PRO A 189 -4.74 17.60 17.53
C PRO A 189 -5.08 16.19 18.03
N GLU A 190 -4.12 15.44 18.52
CA GLU A 190 -4.28 14.10 19.11
C GLU A 190 -5.13 14.13 20.41
N GLY A 191 -5.27 15.29 21.08
CA GLY A 191 -6.19 15.44 22.20
C GLY A 191 -7.66 15.13 21.86
N LEU A 192 -8.03 15.18 20.59
CA LEU A 192 -9.36 14.73 20.12
C LEU A 192 -9.62 13.25 20.44
N TYR A 193 -8.58 12.39 20.44
CA TYR A 193 -8.75 10.98 20.79
C TYR A 193 -9.28 10.79 22.22
N ALA A 194 -8.85 11.63 23.16
CA ALA A 194 -9.33 11.56 24.53
C ALA A 194 -10.85 11.73 24.59
N MET A 195 -11.37 12.75 23.92
CA MET A 195 -12.81 13.01 23.83
C MET A 195 -13.59 11.88 23.16
N MET A 196 -12.98 11.24 22.12
CA MET A 196 -13.59 10.10 21.41
C MET A 196 -13.52 8.79 22.20
N SER A 197 -12.73 8.75 23.28
CA SER A 197 -12.54 7.58 24.15
C SER A 197 -13.12 7.80 25.55
N ASP A 198 -13.93 8.82 25.73
CA ASP A 198 -14.51 9.25 27.03
C ASP A 198 -13.44 9.46 28.12
N THR A 199 -12.22 9.83 27.71
CA THR A 199 -11.10 10.13 28.60
C THR A 199 -11.05 11.65 28.86
N PRO A 200 -10.95 12.12 30.09
CA PRO A 200 -10.80 13.53 30.41
C PRO A 200 -9.62 14.19 29.69
N ALA A 201 -9.91 15.27 28.96
CA ALA A 201 -8.92 16.03 28.19
C ALA A 201 -8.71 17.41 28.85
N HIS A 202 -7.52 17.63 29.43
CA HIS A 202 -7.11 18.89 30.07
C HIS A 202 -6.31 19.73 29.06
N VAL A 203 -6.81 20.94 28.76
CA VAL A 203 -6.28 21.76 27.66
C VAL A 203 -5.72 23.08 28.18
N PHE A 204 -4.43 23.35 27.84
CA PHE A 204 -3.68 24.53 28.26
C PHE A 204 -3.40 25.52 27.13
N GLY A 205 -4.04 25.34 25.99
CA GLY A 205 -3.97 26.20 24.82
C GLY A 205 -5.32 26.29 24.10
N THR A 206 -5.30 26.60 22.82
CA THR A 206 -6.53 26.88 22.07
C THR A 206 -6.72 25.96 20.85
N PRO A 207 -6.69 24.63 20.99
CA PRO A 207 -6.93 23.73 19.86
C PRO A 207 -8.36 23.87 19.34
N TYR A 208 -8.59 23.41 18.13
CA TYR A 208 -9.89 23.54 17.46
C TYR A 208 -11.05 22.83 18.18
N TYR A 209 -10.76 21.83 19.01
CA TYR A 209 -11.74 21.02 19.71
C TYR A 209 -12.06 21.51 21.14
N ALA A 210 -11.28 22.44 21.70
CA ALA A 210 -11.50 22.99 23.05
C ALA A 210 -12.52 24.16 23.05
N GLY A 211 -13.11 24.44 24.21
CA GLY A 211 -14.00 25.58 24.39
C GLY A 211 -15.48 25.36 24.01
N TRP A 212 -15.85 24.12 23.67
CA TRP A 212 -17.22 23.75 23.30
C TRP A 212 -17.98 23.05 24.44
N GLY A 213 -17.39 22.99 25.63
CA GLY A 213 -17.97 22.37 26.82
C GLY A 213 -17.70 20.88 26.98
N MET A 214 -16.74 20.34 26.22
CA MET A 214 -16.37 18.90 26.20
C MET A 214 -14.97 18.64 26.75
N THR A 215 -14.20 19.68 27.05
CA THR A 215 -12.81 19.63 27.54
C THR A 215 -12.72 20.41 28.86
N ASP A 216 -11.74 20.08 29.71
CA ASP A 216 -11.34 20.87 30.84
C ASP A 216 -10.33 21.94 30.40
N ASP A 217 -10.84 23.17 30.21
CA ASP A 217 -10.11 24.27 29.61
C ASP A 217 -9.42 25.13 30.68
N HIS A 218 -8.09 25.06 30.75
CA HIS A 218 -7.27 25.86 31.70
C HIS A 218 -6.87 27.23 31.16
N CYS A 219 -7.40 27.64 30.00
CA CYS A 219 -7.19 28.99 29.47
C CYS A 219 -8.43 29.48 28.73
N SER A 220 -8.49 30.80 28.50
CA SER A 220 -9.60 31.40 27.74
C SER A 220 -9.69 30.88 26.33
N GLN A 221 -10.89 30.56 25.86
CA GLN A 221 -11.20 30.02 24.54
C GLN A 221 -11.97 31.05 23.69
N PRO A 222 -11.31 32.07 23.12
CA PRO A 222 -11.97 33.14 22.40
C PRO A 222 -12.65 32.66 21.11
N GLY A 223 -13.79 33.28 20.78
CA GLY A 223 -14.53 33.01 19.53
C GLY A 223 -15.44 31.78 19.57
N ARG A 224 -15.55 31.09 20.71
CA ARG A 224 -16.42 29.94 20.92
C ARG A 224 -17.62 30.34 21.81
N ARG A 225 -18.79 30.36 21.22
CA ARG A 225 -20.06 30.78 21.87
C ARG A 225 -21.03 29.63 21.94
N SER A 226 -20.96 28.70 21.00
CA SER A 226 -21.83 27.53 20.92
C SER A 226 -21.41 26.45 21.91
N ARG A 227 -22.37 25.69 22.42
CA ARG A 227 -22.12 24.38 23.02
C ARG A 227 -22.43 23.32 21.97
N ALA A 228 -21.54 22.38 21.79
CA ALA A 228 -21.67 21.37 20.74
C ALA A 228 -21.49 19.96 21.29
N SER A 229 -22.13 18.99 20.67
CA SER A 229 -21.79 17.59 20.88
C SER A 229 -20.50 17.26 20.11
N LEU A 230 -19.81 16.21 20.55
CA LEU A 230 -18.62 15.70 19.83
C LEU A 230 -18.94 15.31 18.39
N ALA A 231 -20.12 14.71 18.17
CA ALA A 231 -20.60 14.35 16.84
C ALA A 231 -20.78 15.59 15.92
N ALA A 232 -21.36 16.68 16.46
CA ALA A 232 -21.50 17.93 15.73
C ALA A 232 -20.15 18.54 15.34
N LEU A 233 -19.22 18.61 16.30
CA LEU A 233 -17.87 19.11 16.06
C LEU A 233 -17.13 18.26 15.01
N PHE A 234 -17.21 16.94 15.14
CA PHE A 234 -16.60 16.02 14.18
C PHE A 234 -17.17 16.20 12.77
N HIS A 235 -18.49 16.27 12.65
CA HIS A 235 -19.16 16.51 11.38
C HIS A 235 -18.72 17.82 10.74
N VAL A 236 -18.73 18.93 11.50
CA VAL A 236 -18.33 20.24 10.97
C VAL A 236 -16.88 20.23 10.49
N VAL A 237 -15.96 19.70 11.29
CA VAL A 237 -14.52 19.77 11.00
C VAL A 237 -14.12 18.77 9.91
N PHE A 238 -14.52 17.51 10.02
CA PHE A 238 -13.99 16.44 9.16
C PHE A 238 -14.89 16.07 7.98
N VAL A 239 -16.17 16.42 7.99
CA VAL A 239 -17.09 16.13 6.89
C VAL A 239 -17.43 17.40 6.11
N ARG A 240 -17.79 18.49 6.79
CA ARG A 240 -18.25 19.71 6.14
C ARG A 240 -17.10 20.59 5.60
N PHE A 241 -16.07 20.83 6.43
CA PHE A 241 -14.95 21.73 6.08
C PHE A 241 -13.77 21.02 5.43
N ALA A 242 -13.51 19.79 5.81
CA ALA A 242 -12.45 19.02 5.18
C ALA A 242 -12.87 18.53 3.79
N ARG A 243 -11.87 18.41 2.92
CA ARG A 243 -11.94 17.77 1.60
C ARG A 243 -10.98 16.62 1.61
N HIS A 244 -11.34 15.52 0.99
CA HIS A 244 -10.57 14.29 1.00
C HIS A 244 -10.28 13.84 -0.42
N LEU A 245 -9.07 13.33 -0.65
CA LEU A 245 -8.74 12.62 -1.87
C LEU A 245 -9.24 11.18 -1.74
N ASP A 246 -9.93 10.68 -2.75
CA ASP A 246 -10.11 9.23 -2.92
C ASP A 246 -8.81 8.64 -3.47
N PRO A 247 -8.09 7.79 -2.71
CA PRO A 247 -6.80 7.27 -3.16
C PRO A 247 -6.91 6.20 -4.25
N VAL A 248 -8.11 5.70 -4.53
CA VAL A 248 -8.36 4.73 -5.61
C VAL A 248 -8.54 5.43 -6.95
N THR A 249 -9.32 6.51 -6.97
CA THR A 249 -9.65 7.26 -8.19
C THR A 249 -8.73 8.45 -8.43
N HIS A 250 -8.04 8.95 -7.38
CA HIS A 250 -7.28 10.21 -7.35
C HIS A 250 -8.15 11.46 -7.56
N GLU A 251 -9.44 11.35 -7.31
CA GLU A 251 -10.41 12.44 -7.38
C GLU A 251 -10.87 12.88 -5.99
N LEU A 252 -11.78 13.85 -5.94
CA LEU A 252 -12.41 14.25 -4.69
C LEU A 252 -13.29 13.10 -4.17
N GLY A 253 -13.05 12.70 -2.93
CA GLY A 253 -13.70 11.58 -2.27
C GLY A 253 -14.33 11.95 -0.93
N THR A 254 -14.63 10.92 -0.14
CA THR A 254 -15.25 11.03 1.18
C THR A 254 -14.25 10.73 2.29
N LEU A 255 -14.56 11.12 3.53
CA LEU A 255 -13.81 10.70 4.71
C LEU A 255 -13.80 9.18 4.85
N ASP A 256 -14.91 8.53 4.52
CA ASP A 256 -15.08 7.08 4.59
C ASP A 256 -14.05 6.35 3.72
N ALA A 257 -13.94 6.74 2.44
CA ALA A 257 -12.95 6.18 1.51
C ALA A 257 -11.50 6.43 1.98
N LEU A 258 -11.23 7.59 2.59
CA LEU A 258 -9.92 7.89 3.16
C LEU A 258 -9.62 7.01 4.38
N LEU A 259 -10.60 6.74 5.25
CA LEU A 259 -10.42 5.87 6.42
C LEU A 259 -10.17 4.42 6.01
N ASP A 260 -10.86 3.89 4.98
CA ASP A 260 -10.56 2.58 4.40
C ASP A 260 -9.11 2.49 3.93
N PHE A 261 -8.65 3.55 3.29
CA PHE A 261 -7.29 3.61 2.80
C PHE A 261 -6.25 3.68 3.94
N ILE A 262 -6.51 4.43 5.00
CA ILE A 262 -5.66 4.45 6.19
C ILE A 262 -5.64 3.06 6.85
N ALA A 263 -6.79 2.40 6.94
CA ALA A 263 -6.90 1.03 7.45
C ALA A 263 -6.06 0.05 6.63
N LEU A 264 -6.04 0.19 5.30
CA LEU A 264 -5.17 -0.59 4.42
C LEU A 264 -3.69 -0.38 4.77
N GLN A 265 -3.23 0.86 4.95
CA GLN A 265 -1.83 1.13 5.33
C GLN A 265 -1.49 0.45 6.66
N ARG A 266 -2.39 0.53 7.65
CA ARG A 266 -2.24 -0.12 8.96
C ARG A 266 -2.17 -1.64 8.84
N ALA A 267 -3.09 -2.23 8.06
CA ALA A 267 -3.13 -3.67 7.83
C ALA A 267 -1.84 -4.18 7.19
N VAL A 268 -1.27 -3.44 6.22
CA VAL A 268 0.03 -3.78 5.63
C VAL A 268 1.15 -3.71 6.68
N THR A 269 1.24 -2.62 7.44
CA THR A 269 2.27 -2.48 8.48
C THR A 269 2.19 -3.61 9.52
N THR A 270 0.97 -3.97 9.96
CA THR A 270 0.75 -5.07 10.92
C THR A 270 1.12 -6.43 10.32
N ARG A 271 0.75 -6.69 9.05
CA ARG A 271 1.08 -7.95 8.36
C ARG A 271 2.59 -8.19 8.25
N TYR A 272 3.37 -7.13 8.14
CA TYR A 272 4.82 -7.16 7.95
C TYR A 272 5.60 -6.58 9.13
N GLU A 273 5.01 -6.57 10.32
CA GLU A 273 5.62 -6.05 11.54
C GLU A 273 6.93 -6.77 11.91
N ASP A 274 7.03 -8.06 11.57
CA ASP A 274 8.26 -8.85 11.69
C ASP A 274 9.39 -8.31 10.80
N LEU A 275 9.09 -7.66 9.68
CA LEU A 275 10.06 -7.11 8.73
C LEU A 275 10.43 -5.65 9.02
N ARG A 276 10.62 -5.29 10.30
CA ARG A 276 11.05 -3.92 10.66
C ARG A 276 12.53 -3.65 10.38
N HIS A 277 13.35 -4.68 10.38
CA HIS A 277 14.78 -4.58 10.10
C HIS A 277 15.14 -5.55 8.98
N VAL A 278 15.36 -5.03 7.77
CA VAL A 278 15.61 -5.84 6.59
C VAL A 278 16.95 -5.51 5.97
N ALA A 279 17.75 -6.52 5.71
CA ALA A 279 18.98 -6.42 4.90
C ALA A 279 18.78 -7.13 3.56
N ALA A 280 18.73 -6.35 2.48
CA ALA A 280 18.53 -6.84 1.11
C ALA A 280 19.86 -7.17 0.44
N ILE A 281 20.10 -8.48 0.17
CA ILE A 281 21.39 -9.02 -0.25
C ILE A 281 21.51 -9.05 -1.77
N ARG A 282 22.60 -8.50 -2.32
CA ARG A 282 22.99 -8.56 -3.75
C ARG A 282 21.89 -8.06 -4.72
N PHE A 283 21.08 -7.09 -4.33
CA PHE A 283 20.11 -6.50 -5.25
C PHE A 283 20.81 -5.68 -6.33
N GLN A 284 20.43 -5.92 -7.55
CA GLN A 284 20.81 -5.06 -8.67
C GLN A 284 20.35 -3.64 -8.37
N TRP A 285 21.25 -2.66 -8.51
CA TRP A 285 21.01 -1.27 -8.11
C TRP A 285 19.73 -0.68 -8.73
N TRP A 286 19.36 -1.04 -9.95
CA TRP A 286 18.17 -0.58 -10.64
C TRP A 286 16.86 -1.18 -10.10
N LYS A 287 16.93 -2.33 -9.43
CA LYS A 287 15.79 -2.97 -8.75
C LYS A 287 15.53 -2.40 -7.35
N ARG A 288 16.53 -1.79 -6.73
CA ARG A 288 16.40 -1.23 -5.37
C ARG A 288 15.25 -0.24 -5.24
N PRO A 289 15.06 0.76 -6.15
CA PRO A 289 13.93 1.67 -6.08
C PRO A 289 12.57 0.95 -6.12
N PHE A 290 12.49 -0.15 -6.86
CA PHE A 290 11.25 -0.90 -7.02
C PHE A 290 10.92 -1.80 -5.83
N ALA A 291 11.94 -2.38 -5.22
CA ALA A 291 11.77 -3.25 -4.06
C ALA A 291 11.61 -2.50 -2.74
N THR A 292 12.13 -1.25 -2.66
CA THR A 292 12.13 -0.46 -1.42
C THR A 292 10.75 -0.35 -0.75
N PRO A 293 9.65 0.06 -1.43
CA PRO A 293 8.36 0.20 -0.76
C PRO A 293 7.84 -1.12 -0.19
N TYR A 294 8.11 -2.22 -0.85
CA TYR A 294 7.63 -3.54 -0.43
C TYR A 294 8.47 -4.10 0.72
N LEU A 295 9.80 -4.04 0.64
CA LEU A 295 10.69 -4.50 1.71
C LEU A 295 10.62 -3.62 2.97
N ASN A 296 10.11 -2.40 2.85
CA ASN A 296 9.87 -1.51 3.98
C ASN A 296 8.41 -1.57 4.50
N ALA A 297 7.68 -2.63 4.17
CA ALA A 297 6.27 -2.76 4.54
C ALA A 297 6.03 -2.79 6.05
N GLY A 298 7.00 -3.27 6.82
CA GLY A 298 6.98 -3.25 8.30
C GLY A 298 7.22 -1.87 8.92
N GLY A 299 7.48 -0.83 8.11
CA GLY A 299 7.66 0.55 8.59
C GLY A 299 8.98 0.84 9.32
N GLY A 300 9.97 -0.04 9.20
CA GLY A 300 11.28 0.10 9.85
C GLY A 300 12.42 0.42 8.88
N ASP A 301 13.59 -0.16 9.11
CA ASP A 301 14.83 0.13 8.39
C ASP A 301 15.12 -0.90 7.29
N LEU A 302 15.55 -0.42 6.12
CA LEU A 302 15.99 -1.23 5.00
C LEU A 302 17.44 -0.90 4.63
N ARG A 303 18.32 -1.92 4.68
CA ARG A 303 19.71 -1.81 4.26
C ARG A 303 19.97 -2.63 2.99
N TRP A 304 20.84 -2.12 2.14
CA TRP A 304 21.31 -2.82 0.93
C TRP A 304 22.73 -3.32 1.19
N VAL A 305 22.93 -4.63 1.19
CA VAL A 305 24.20 -5.26 1.51
C VAL A 305 24.74 -6.09 0.34
N GLY A 306 26.05 -6.22 0.24
CA GLY A 306 26.73 -7.00 -0.78
C GLY A 306 26.77 -8.48 -0.46
N ASN A 307 26.87 -8.83 0.81
CA ASN A 307 27.05 -10.20 1.27
C ASN A 307 26.24 -10.51 2.52
N ALA A 308 25.98 -11.78 2.78
CA ALA A 308 25.28 -12.24 3.97
C ALA A 308 26.07 -11.97 5.28
N SER A 309 27.41 -11.85 5.21
CA SER A 309 28.26 -11.52 6.36
C SER A 309 28.05 -10.10 6.90
N GLU A 310 27.42 -9.22 6.13
CA GLU A 310 27.10 -7.84 6.53
C GLU A 310 25.79 -7.73 7.34
N LEU A 311 25.06 -8.84 7.55
CA LEU A 311 23.83 -8.83 8.34
C LEU A 311 24.13 -8.54 9.81
N LEU A 312 23.26 -7.70 10.39
CA LEU A 312 23.27 -7.39 11.81
C LEU A 312 22.31 -8.33 12.57
N ALA A 313 22.50 -8.44 13.88
CA ALA A 313 21.61 -9.21 14.73
C ALA A 313 20.19 -8.63 14.68
N GLY A 314 19.18 -9.49 14.51
CA GLY A 314 17.77 -9.10 14.43
C GLY A 314 17.30 -8.64 13.04
N GLU A 315 18.16 -8.58 12.03
CA GLU A 315 17.75 -8.30 10.65
C GLU A 315 17.20 -9.55 9.94
N HIS A 316 16.17 -9.36 9.12
CA HIS A 316 15.71 -10.34 8.14
C HIS A 316 16.51 -10.20 6.85
N ALA A 317 17.00 -11.31 6.33
CA ALA A 317 17.63 -11.35 5.00
C ALA A 317 16.56 -11.28 3.90
N ALA A 318 16.68 -10.36 2.95
CA ALA A 318 15.83 -10.34 1.77
C ALA A 318 16.61 -10.70 0.50
N LEU A 319 16.03 -11.58 -0.33
CA LEU A 319 16.59 -12.04 -1.59
C LEU A 319 15.59 -11.85 -2.73
N TRP A 320 16.10 -11.59 -3.93
CA TRP A 320 15.25 -11.53 -5.13
C TRP A 320 15.05 -12.93 -5.72
N GLY A 321 13.78 -13.33 -5.89
CA GLY A 321 13.39 -14.57 -6.55
C GLY A 321 14.05 -15.82 -5.93
N ALA A 322 14.56 -16.69 -6.79
CA ALA A 322 15.21 -17.94 -6.39
C ALA A 322 16.74 -17.81 -6.21
N ARG A 323 17.29 -16.60 -6.02
CA ARG A 323 18.72 -16.42 -5.81
C ARG A 323 19.22 -17.16 -4.58
N ASN A 324 20.41 -17.77 -4.69
CA ASN A 324 21.03 -18.48 -3.60
C ASN A 324 21.40 -17.54 -2.45
N ALA A 325 21.19 -18.05 -1.24
CA ALA A 325 21.55 -17.39 0.01
C ALA A 325 22.98 -17.77 0.47
N GLU A 326 23.95 -17.78 -0.47
CA GLU A 326 25.34 -18.13 -0.17
C GLU A 326 25.88 -17.33 1.02
N GLY A 327 26.43 -18.01 2.02
CA GLY A 327 26.98 -17.42 3.23
C GLY A 327 25.93 -16.99 4.26
N LEU A 328 24.66 -17.26 4.03
CA LEU A 328 23.62 -17.06 5.05
C LEU A 328 23.72 -18.19 6.09
N ARG A 329 23.84 -17.83 7.37
CA ARG A 329 23.87 -18.79 8.48
C ARG A 329 22.48 -19.40 8.67
N ASP A 330 22.46 -20.67 9.08
CA ASP A 330 21.22 -21.33 9.46
C ASP A 330 20.51 -20.58 10.61
N GLY A 331 19.18 -20.55 10.54
CA GLY A 331 18.37 -19.87 11.55
C GLY A 331 18.16 -18.36 11.34
N ILE A 332 18.84 -17.71 10.39
CA ILE A 332 18.53 -16.31 10.06
C ILE A 332 17.19 -16.25 9.29
N PRO A 333 16.22 -15.46 9.80
CA PRO A 333 14.93 -15.32 9.12
C PRO A 333 15.13 -14.66 7.74
N MET A 334 14.48 -15.24 6.73
CA MET A 334 14.67 -14.83 5.35
C MET A 334 13.33 -14.63 4.64
N VAL A 335 13.29 -13.62 3.79
CA VAL A 335 12.16 -13.40 2.86
C VAL A 335 12.65 -13.35 1.42
N ARG A 336 11.75 -13.71 0.52
CA ARG A 336 11.96 -13.57 -0.92
C ARG A 336 10.97 -12.60 -1.50
N ILE A 337 11.46 -11.73 -2.38
CA ILE A 337 10.64 -10.77 -3.08
C ILE A 337 10.62 -11.08 -4.58
N GLU A 338 9.45 -10.98 -5.21
CA GLU A 338 9.30 -11.15 -6.66
C GLU A 338 8.16 -10.26 -7.18
N ASP A 339 8.10 -10.10 -8.50
CA ASP A 339 7.04 -9.35 -9.16
C ASP A 339 5.68 -10.05 -8.98
N GLY A 340 4.65 -9.26 -8.69
CA GLY A 340 3.27 -9.74 -8.58
C GLY A 340 2.61 -9.97 -9.94
N PHE A 341 1.34 -10.38 -9.91
CA PHE A 341 0.61 -10.84 -11.10
C PHE A 341 -0.02 -9.71 -11.92
N LEU A 342 -0.36 -8.57 -11.29
CA LEU A 342 -0.74 -7.32 -11.94
C LEU A 342 0.46 -6.37 -11.89
N HIS A 343 1.30 -6.40 -12.93
CA HIS A 343 2.64 -5.85 -12.81
C HIS A 343 2.75 -4.42 -13.36
N SER A 344 2.57 -4.20 -14.66
CA SER A 344 2.91 -2.91 -15.28
C SER A 344 2.27 -2.69 -16.64
N THR A 345 2.57 -1.54 -17.24
CA THR A 345 2.21 -1.17 -18.61
C THR A 345 3.38 -1.36 -19.58
N GLY A 346 4.07 -2.48 -19.48
CA GLY A 346 5.24 -2.83 -20.30
C GLY A 346 6.12 -3.86 -19.61
N LEU A 347 7.20 -4.28 -20.28
CA LEU A 347 8.08 -5.33 -19.78
C LEU A 347 8.91 -4.85 -18.58
N GLY A 348 9.07 -5.70 -17.55
CA GLY A 348 9.96 -5.43 -16.42
C GLY A 348 11.41 -5.22 -16.86
N SER A 349 11.85 -5.91 -17.91
CA SER A 349 13.15 -5.74 -18.56
C SER A 349 13.37 -4.31 -19.12
N ASP A 350 12.32 -3.52 -19.32
CA ASP A 350 12.37 -2.13 -19.74
C ASP A 350 12.42 -1.13 -18.55
N MET A 351 12.66 -1.62 -17.34
CA MET A 351 12.74 -0.81 -16.12
C MET A 351 11.46 -0.01 -15.80
N ILE A 352 10.31 -0.62 -16.06
CA ILE A 352 9.01 -0.06 -15.68
C ILE A 352 8.74 -0.46 -14.24
N ALA A 353 8.30 0.52 -13.44
CA ALA A 353 8.00 0.30 -12.03
C ALA A 353 6.82 -0.67 -11.86
N PRO A 354 6.98 -1.73 -11.04
CA PRO A 354 5.93 -2.71 -10.78
C PRO A 354 4.82 -2.07 -9.94
N GLN A 355 3.57 -2.36 -10.30
CA GLN A 355 2.40 -1.97 -9.49
C GLN A 355 2.15 -2.94 -8.34
N SER A 356 2.72 -4.15 -8.41
CA SER A 356 2.63 -5.16 -7.35
C SER A 356 3.90 -5.98 -7.25
N GLN A 357 4.23 -6.36 -6.01
CA GLN A 357 5.23 -7.37 -5.70
C GLN A 357 4.73 -8.28 -4.58
N VAL A 358 5.35 -9.44 -4.45
CA VAL A 358 5.05 -10.41 -3.42
C VAL A 358 6.27 -10.57 -2.51
N ILE A 359 6.01 -10.75 -1.22
CA ILE A 359 7.02 -11.11 -0.22
C ILE A 359 6.62 -12.46 0.34
N ASP A 360 7.52 -13.41 0.27
CA ASP A 360 7.30 -14.79 0.70
C ASP A 360 8.37 -15.21 1.71
N ARG A 361 7.94 -15.77 2.84
CA ARG A 361 8.81 -16.20 3.95
C ARG A 361 9.27 -17.64 3.79
N ARG A 362 8.55 -18.44 2.98
CA ARG A 362 8.79 -19.88 2.78
C ARG A 362 9.59 -20.17 1.52
N GLY A 363 9.26 -19.50 0.41
CA GLY A 363 9.91 -19.66 -0.89
C GLY A 363 9.16 -18.97 -2.01
N PRO A 364 9.78 -18.73 -3.17
CA PRO A 364 9.09 -18.07 -4.25
C PRO A 364 7.95 -18.94 -4.81
N TYR A 365 6.82 -18.35 -5.15
CA TYR A 365 5.60 -19.05 -5.60
C TYR A 365 5.78 -19.96 -6.82
N PHE A 366 6.86 -19.79 -7.57
CA PHE A 366 7.20 -20.59 -8.75
C PHE A 366 8.22 -21.71 -8.46
N ASP A 367 8.68 -21.88 -7.21
CA ASP A 367 9.55 -22.98 -6.80
C ASP A 367 8.70 -24.09 -6.17
N PRO A 368 8.45 -25.21 -6.87
CA PRO A 368 7.63 -26.29 -6.34
C PRO A 368 8.37 -27.22 -5.37
N ALA A 369 9.65 -27.01 -5.10
CA ALA A 369 10.43 -27.83 -4.18
C ALA A 369 9.94 -27.71 -2.73
N ARG A 370 9.23 -26.64 -2.41
CA ARG A 370 8.66 -26.36 -1.08
C ARG A 370 7.36 -25.56 -1.20
N PRO A 371 6.50 -25.60 -0.17
CA PRO A 371 5.31 -24.73 -0.17
C PRO A 371 5.74 -23.26 -0.01
N SER A 372 5.17 -22.38 -0.83
CA SER A 372 5.26 -20.93 -0.66
C SER A 372 4.21 -20.40 0.33
N ASP A 373 4.30 -19.12 0.71
CA ASP A 373 3.23 -18.47 1.48
C ASP A 373 1.91 -18.47 0.70
N LEU A 374 1.94 -18.36 -0.64
CA LEU A 374 0.75 -18.51 -1.47
C LEU A 374 0.16 -19.92 -1.38
N THR A 375 1.02 -20.95 -1.42
CA THR A 375 0.56 -22.35 -1.29
C THR A 375 -0.10 -22.60 0.07
N ALA A 376 0.51 -22.11 1.16
CA ALA A 376 -0.07 -22.21 2.50
C ALA A 376 -1.40 -21.45 2.60
N LEU A 377 -1.45 -20.21 2.10
CA LEU A 377 -2.66 -19.41 2.08
C LEU A 377 -3.80 -20.11 1.34
N LEU A 378 -3.53 -20.68 0.17
CA LEU A 378 -4.53 -21.38 -0.63
C LEU A 378 -4.99 -22.71 0.00
N ASN A 379 -4.13 -23.39 0.78
CA ASN A 379 -4.51 -24.61 1.51
C ASN A 379 -5.35 -24.33 2.75
N ASP A 380 -4.95 -23.33 3.54
CA ASP A 380 -5.31 -23.24 4.96
C ASP A 380 -6.34 -22.14 5.25
N VAL A 381 -6.47 -21.14 4.36
CA VAL A 381 -7.31 -19.98 4.64
C VAL A 381 -8.75 -20.20 4.16
N ASP A 382 -9.70 -19.87 5.02
CA ASP A 382 -11.10 -19.75 4.64
C ASP A 382 -11.37 -18.36 4.05
N PHE A 383 -11.98 -18.36 2.87
CA PHE A 383 -12.36 -17.14 2.18
C PHE A 383 -13.83 -16.84 2.46
N PRO A 384 -14.14 -15.75 3.16
CA PRO A 384 -15.53 -15.39 3.46
C PRO A 384 -16.29 -14.98 2.19
N PRO A 385 -17.63 -15.12 2.16
CA PRO A 385 -18.44 -14.88 0.96
C PRO A 385 -18.23 -13.49 0.33
N PHE A 386 -18.06 -12.45 1.13
CA PHE A 386 -17.83 -11.09 0.63
C PHE A 386 -16.49 -10.96 -0.12
N GLU A 387 -15.47 -11.70 0.30
CA GLU A 387 -14.16 -11.71 -0.35
C GLU A 387 -14.18 -12.49 -1.66
N LEU A 388 -14.91 -13.62 -1.70
CA LEU A 388 -15.14 -14.35 -2.94
C LEU A 388 -15.93 -13.52 -3.95
N ALA A 389 -16.95 -12.79 -3.50
CA ALA A 389 -17.71 -11.86 -4.36
C ALA A 389 -16.79 -10.74 -4.90
N ARG A 390 -15.91 -10.20 -4.06
CA ARG A 390 -14.90 -9.22 -4.47
C ARG A 390 -13.90 -9.79 -5.48
N ALA A 391 -13.45 -11.03 -5.28
CA ALA A 391 -12.55 -11.72 -6.21
C ALA A 391 -13.23 -11.98 -7.56
N ALA A 392 -14.49 -12.40 -7.56
CA ALA A 392 -15.29 -12.59 -8.77
C ALA A 392 -15.46 -11.25 -9.54
N ALA A 393 -15.77 -10.16 -8.85
CA ALA A 393 -15.87 -8.83 -9.45
C ALA A 393 -14.54 -8.35 -10.04
N LEU A 394 -13.43 -8.52 -9.29
CA LEU A 394 -12.08 -8.20 -9.76
C LEU A 394 -11.72 -9.01 -11.02
N ARG A 395 -12.00 -10.33 -11.01
CA ARG A 395 -11.78 -11.21 -12.17
C ARG A 395 -12.58 -10.75 -13.37
N ALA A 396 -13.88 -10.48 -13.19
CA ALA A 396 -14.74 -9.99 -14.26
C ALA A 396 -14.19 -8.68 -14.87
N GLU A 397 -13.69 -7.77 -14.04
CA GLU A 397 -13.13 -6.50 -14.50
C GLU A 397 -11.79 -6.69 -15.23
N ILE A 398 -10.90 -7.58 -14.76
CA ILE A 398 -9.66 -7.95 -15.45
C ILE A 398 -9.98 -8.51 -16.85
N VAL A 399 -10.97 -9.38 -16.95
CA VAL A 399 -11.41 -9.97 -18.23
C VAL A 399 -11.98 -8.88 -19.15
N ARG A 400 -12.91 -8.08 -18.65
CA ARG A 400 -13.57 -7.00 -19.40
C ARG A 400 -12.57 -5.96 -19.95
N LEU A 401 -11.51 -5.66 -19.18
CA LEU A 401 -10.46 -4.70 -19.56
C LEU A 401 -9.35 -5.33 -20.42
N GLY A 402 -9.32 -6.64 -20.57
CA GLY A 402 -8.29 -7.37 -21.30
C GLY A 402 -6.91 -7.24 -20.66
N LEU A 403 -6.84 -7.24 -19.31
CA LEU A 403 -5.58 -7.07 -18.59
C LEU A 403 -4.75 -8.35 -18.56
N THR A 404 -3.42 -8.15 -18.53
CA THR A 404 -2.37 -9.16 -18.33
C THR A 404 -1.32 -8.65 -17.37
N LYS A 405 -0.27 -9.44 -17.14
CA LYS A 405 0.90 -9.01 -16.37
C LYS A 405 1.54 -7.73 -16.94
N TYR A 406 1.64 -7.58 -18.27
CA TYR A 406 2.44 -6.53 -18.90
C TYR A 406 1.65 -5.45 -19.66
N ASN A 407 0.40 -5.70 -20.01
CA ASN A 407 -0.53 -4.72 -20.63
C ASN A 407 0.09 -3.96 -21.83
N LEU A 408 0.64 -4.71 -22.80
CA LEU A 408 1.37 -4.15 -23.94
C LEU A 408 0.48 -3.50 -25.01
N GLY A 409 -0.83 -3.70 -24.92
CA GLY A 409 -1.83 -3.25 -25.89
C GLY A 409 -2.51 -4.41 -26.61
N ARG A 410 -3.46 -4.09 -27.51
CA ARG A 410 -4.34 -5.07 -28.18
C ARG A 410 -4.07 -5.11 -29.67
N ARG A 411 -4.05 -6.33 -30.22
CA ARG A 411 -4.03 -6.64 -31.64
C ARG A 411 -4.56 -8.04 -31.88
N ALA A 412 -5.71 -8.14 -32.54
CA ALA A 412 -6.32 -9.41 -32.90
C ALA A 412 -5.48 -10.21 -33.90
N PRO A 413 -5.61 -11.56 -33.93
CA PRO A 413 -4.98 -12.39 -34.93
C PRO A 413 -5.54 -12.14 -36.34
N THR A 414 -4.65 -12.23 -37.35
CA THR A 414 -5.01 -12.08 -38.76
C THR A 414 -5.23 -13.42 -39.46
N TRP A 415 -4.77 -14.52 -38.86
CA TRP A 415 -5.00 -15.87 -39.37
C TRP A 415 -6.42 -16.35 -39.02
N ARG A 416 -6.87 -17.35 -39.72
CA ARG A 416 -8.14 -18.04 -39.47
C ARG A 416 -7.90 -19.53 -39.34
N ALA A 417 -8.41 -20.12 -38.27
CA ALA A 417 -8.44 -21.57 -38.14
C ALA A 417 -9.59 -22.16 -38.98
N PRO A 418 -9.46 -23.41 -39.49
CA PRO A 418 -10.56 -24.12 -40.09
C PRO A 418 -11.74 -24.27 -39.11
N ALA A 419 -12.97 -24.12 -39.60
CA ALA A 419 -14.17 -24.01 -38.79
C ALA A 419 -14.44 -25.17 -37.80
N ASN A 420 -13.93 -26.37 -38.08
CA ASN A 420 -14.18 -27.57 -37.29
C ASN A 420 -12.97 -28.03 -36.46
N LYS A 421 -11.94 -27.20 -36.34
CA LYS A 421 -10.74 -27.56 -35.56
C LYS A 421 -10.72 -26.88 -34.21
N CYS A 422 -10.38 -27.65 -33.17
CA CYS A 422 -10.05 -27.10 -31.86
C CYS A 422 -8.81 -26.20 -31.98
N ILE A 423 -8.88 -24.98 -31.48
CA ILE A 423 -7.78 -24.02 -31.47
C ILE A 423 -7.01 -24.19 -30.17
N VAL A 424 -5.76 -24.61 -30.28
CA VAL A 424 -4.85 -24.83 -29.16
C VAL A 424 -3.77 -23.75 -29.16
N LEU A 425 -3.73 -22.94 -28.09
CA LEU A 425 -2.69 -21.93 -27.90
C LEU A 425 -1.54 -22.50 -27.06
N VAL A 426 -0.33 -22.36 -27.56
CA VAL A 426 0.92 -22.69 -26.85
C VAL A 426 1.74 -21.41 -26.67
N PRO A 427 1.67 -20.75 -25.49
CA PRO A 427 2.49 -19.59 -25.18
C PRO A 427 3.93 -20.03 -24.93
N GLY A 428 4.88 -19.45 -25.67
CA GLY A 428 6.31 -19.63 -25.46
C GLY A 428 6.78 -19.00 -24.17
N GLN A 429 7.83 -19.56 -23.59
CA GLN A 429 8.47 -19.06 -22.38
C GLN A 429 9.96 -18.79 -22.62
N VAL A 430 10.54 -17.97 -21.76
CA VAL A 430 11.98 -17.70 -21.76
C VAL A 430 12.72 -18.93 -21.23
N ALA A 431 13.65 -19.48 -22.00
CA ALA A 431 14.29 -20.76 -21.70
C ALA A 431 15.08 -20.79 -20.39
N ASP A 432 15.68 -19.65 -19.99
CA ASP A 432 16.45 -19.50 -18.75
C ASP A 432 15.65 -18.89 -17.59
N ASP A 433 14.31 -18.86 -17.70
CA ASP A 433 13.45 -18.37 -16.62
C ASP A 433 13.48 -19.31 -15.41
N ALA A 434 13.44 -18.73 -14.20
CA ALA A 434 13.46 -19.51 -12.97
C ALA A 434 12.24 -20.45 -12.85
N SER A 435 11.08 -20.03 -13.36
CA SER A 435 9.87 -20.86 -13.35
C SER A 435 9.99 -22.09 -14.27
N ILE A 436 10.78 -22.01 -15.33
CA ILE A 436 11.14 -23.16 -16.18
C ILE A 436 12.14 -24.07 -15.46
N ARG A 437 13.26 -23.50 -15.01
CA ARG A 437 14.34 -24.29 -14.38
C ARG A 437 13.90 -25.04 -13.14
N LEU A 438 13.05 -24.44 -12.33
CA LEU A 438 12.56 -25.02 -11.06
C LEU A 438 11.23 -25.74 -11.24
N GLY A 439 10.34 -25.21 -12.06
CA GLY A 439 8.95 -25.62 -12.18
C GLY A 439 8.64 -26.64 -13.28
N THR A 440 9.64 -27.19 -13.98
CA THR A 440 9.40 -28.20 -15.02
C THR A 440 10.14 -29.51 -14.74
N ARG A 441 9.60 -30.63 -15.26
CA ARG A 441 10.17 -31.98 -15.19
C ARG A 441 9.86 -32.71 -16.49
N GLY A 442 10.82 -33.40 -17.07
CA GLY A 442 10.64 -34.10 -18.34
C GLY A 442 10.53 -33.15 -19.54
N ILE A 443 9.42 -32.44 -19.69
CA ILE A 443 9.22 -31.43 -20.74
C ILE A 443 9.69 -30.06 -20.17
N THR A 444 10.80 -29.54 -20.70
CA THR A 444 11.47 -28.35 -20.19
C THR A 444 11.65 -27.22 -21.22
N THR A 445 11.28 -27.47 -22.47
CA THR A 445 11.42 -26.50 -23.57
C THR A 445 10.11 -26.28 -24.30
N SER A 446 9.94 -25.11 -24.91
CA SER A 446 8.76 -24.81 -25.74
C SER A 446 8.66 -25.73 -26.95
N GLU A 447 9.79 -26.21 -27.50
CA GLU A 447 9.81 -27.14 -28.61
C GLU A 447 9.30 -28.54 -28.18
N ALA A 448 9.80 -29.06 -27.07
CA ALA A 448 9.32 -30.34 -26.51
C ALA A 448 7.82 -30.25 -26.14
N LEU A 449 7.36 -29.12 -25.62
CA LEU A 449 5.96 -28.89 -25.37
C LEU A 449 5.14 -28.92 -26.66
N LEU A 450 5.58 -28.29 -27.74
CA LEU A 450 4.87 -28.30 -29.02
C LEU A 450 4.79 -29.73 -29.60
N HIS A 451 5.84 -30.55 -29.48
CA HIS A 451 5.80 -31.95 -29.83
C HIS A 451 4.76 -32.75 -29.06
N GLU A 452 4.74 -32.57 -27.74
CA GLU A 452 3.78 -33.23 -26.87
C GLU A 452 2.34 -32.82 -27.20
N VAL A 453 2.11 -31.51 -27.40
CA VAL A 453 0.79 -30.97 -27.76
C VAL A 453 0.35 -31.52 -29.12
N ARG A 454 1.20 -31.54 -30.12
CA ARG A 454 0.87 -32.11 -31.44
C ARG A 454 0.53 -33.61 -31.33
N THR A 455 1.25 -34.34 -30.48
CA THR A 455 0.97 -35.77 -30.24
C THR A 455 -0.41 -35.98 -29.56
N ARG A 456 -0.74 -35.16 -28.58
CA ARG A 456 -2.02 -35.23 -27.85
C ARG A 456 -3.21 -34.68 -28.63
N ARG A 457 -2.98 -33.75 -29.54
CA ARG A 457 -4.00 -33.04 -30.33
C ARG A 457 -3.62 -33.06 -31.83
N PRO A 458 -3.59 -34.26 -32.46
CA PRO A 458 -3.11 -34.37 -33.84
C PRO A 458 -3.93 -33.55 -34.84
N ASP A 459 -5.25 -33.45 -34.60
CA ASP A 459 -6.21 -32.77 -35.48
C ASP A 459 -6.44 -31.31 -35.14
N ALA A 460 -5.87 -30.78 -34.04
CA ALA A 460 -6.07 -29.40 -33.60
C ALA A 460 -5.33 -28.40 -34.49
N PHE A 461 -5.83 -27.16 -34.51
CA PHE A 461 -5.10 -26.01 -35.05
C PHE A 461 -4.24 -25.41 -33.94
N ILE A 462 -2.94 -25.69 -33.97
CA ILE A 462 -1.98 -25.27 -32.95
C ILE A 462 -1.39 -23.92 -33.31
N VAL A 463 -1.53 -22.96 -32.40
CA VAL A 463 -0.97 -21.61 -32.49
C VAL A 463 0.16 -21.47 -31.49
N TYR A 464 1.38 -21.17 -31.94
CA TYR A 464 2.52 -20.87 -31.09
C TYR A 464 2.69 -19.35 -30.97
N LYS A 465 2.72 -18.83 -29.74
CA LYS A 465 2.96 -17.42 -29.44
C LYS A 465 4.32 -17.23 -28.76
N PRO A 466 5.37 -16.74 -29.46
CA PRO A 466 6.66 -16.48 -28.85
C PRO A 466 6.57 -15.45 -27.70
N HIS A 467 7.40 -15.60 -26.66
CA HIS A 467 7.42 -14.69 -25.52
C HIS A 467 7.86 -13.26 -25.93
N PRO A 468 7.24 -12.19 -25.39
CA PRO A 468 7.59 -10.82 -25.76
C PRO A 468 9.07 -10.44 -25.53
N ASP A 469 9.70 -10.92 -24.45
CA ASP A 469 11.13 -10.68 -24.19
C ASP A 469 12.05 -11.37 -25.20
N VAL A 470 11.63 -12.52 -25.73
CA VAL A 470 12.34 -13.21 -26.81
C VAL A 470 12.18 -12.44 -28.12
N LEU A 471 10.96 -11.99 -28.45
CA LEU A 471 10.68 -11.18 -29.63
C LEU A 471 11.43 -9.84 -29.62
N SER A 472 11.61 -9.26 -28.44
CA SER A 472 12.32 -7.98 -28.28
C SER A 472 13.84 -8.12 -28.30
N GLY A 473 14.38 -9.35 -28.34
CA GLY A 473 15.82 -9.63 -28.27
C GLY A 473 16.43 -9.47 -26.87
N ASN A 474 15.63 -9.26 -25.84
CA ASN A 474 16.13 -9.14 -24.45
C ASN A 474 16.55 -10.50 -23.87
N ARG A 475 15.99 -11.61 -24.36
CA ARG A 475 16.20 -12.97 -23.85
C ARG A 475 16.27 -14.01 -24.99
N VAL A 476 16.85 -15.18 -24.70
CA VAL A 476 16.98 -16.30 -25.63
C VAL A 476 15.76 -17.22 -25.55
N GLY A 477 15.35 -17.86 -26.66
CA GLY A 477 14.24 -18.81 -26.67
C GLY A 477 13.43 -18.87 -27.96
N LEU A 478 14.00 -18.40 -29.11
CA LEU A 478 13.37 -18.62 -30.42
C LEU A 478 13.41 -20.11 -30.74
N VAL A 479 12.23 -20.65 -31.10
CA VAL A 479 12.03 -22.06 -31.45
C VAL A 479 11.63 -22.14 -32.93
N ASN A 480 12.12 -23.14 -33.65
CA ASN A 480 11.63 -23.44 -34.98
C ASN A 480 10.29 -24.17 -34.92
N ALA A 481 9.24 -23.40 -34.62
CA ALA A 481 7.91 -23.92 -34.39
C ALA A 481 7.12 -24.25 -35.68
N ALA A 482 7.61 -23.80 -36.82
CA ALA A 482 6.87 -23.88 -38.11
C ALA A 482 6.55 -25.32 -38.58
N ARG A 483 7.23 -26.33 -38.03
CA ARG A 483 6.94 -27.75 -38.32
C ARG A 483 5.91 -28.39 -37.40
N LEU A 484 5.65 -27.75 -36.26
CA LEU A 484 4.84 -28.32 -35.17
C LEU A 484 3.55 -27.53 -34.93
N ALA A 485 3.58 -26.23 -35.22
CA ALA A 485 2.41 -25.34 -35.09
C ALA A 485 1.85 -25.00 -36.48
N ASP A 486 0.53 -24.90 -36.60
CA ASP A 486 -0.16 -24.47 -37.81
C ASP A 486 0.00 -22.97 -38.04
N ALA A 487 0.16 -22.19 -36.95
CA ALA A 487 0.48 -20.77 -36.99
C ALA A 487 1.51 -20.38 -35.91
N VAL A 488 2.48 -19.52 -36.33
CA VAL A 488 3.40 -18.85 -35.40
C VAL A 488 3.02 -17.38 -35.35
N ASP A 489 2.35 -16.97 -34.29
CA ASP A 489 1.82 -15.60 -34.17
C ASP A 489 2.76 -14.69 -33.40
N VAL A 490 3.48 -13.82 -34.10
CA VAL A 490 4.40 -12.84 -33.52
C VAL A 490 3.75 -11.48 -33.31
N ASP A 491 2.63 -11.20 -33.97
CA ASP A 491 2.05 -9.86 -34.09
C ASP A 491 0.87 -9.60 -33.15
N SER A 492 0.04 -10.60 -32.88
CA SER A 492 -1.14 -10.46 -32.02
C SER A 492 -0.77 -10.32 -30.54
N ASP A 493 -1.65 -9.77 -29.74
CA ASP A 493 -1.51 -9.79 -28.29
C ASP A 493 -1.97 -11.14 -27.70
N LEU A 494 -1.46 -11.46 -26.51
CA LEU A 494 -1.74 -12.73 -25.82
C LEU A 494 -3.24 -12.91 -25.52
N ILE A 495 -3.92 -11.85 -25.10
CA ILE A 495 -5.33 -11.95 -24.70
C ILE A 495 -6.22 -12.20 -25.90
N SER A 496 -5.98 -11.52 -27.03
CA SER A 496 -6.73 -11.79 -28.26
C SER A 496 -6.55 -13.24 -28.74
N LEU A 497 -5.38 -13.85 -28.49
CA LEU A 497 -5.15 -15.26 -28.78
C LEU A 497 -5.86 -16.18 -27.78
N ILE A 498 -5.84 -15.87 -26.49
CA ILE A 498 -6.57 -16.63 -25.47
C ILE A 498 -8.09 -16.58 -25.73
N GLU A 499 -8.61 -15.42 -26.15
CA GLU A 499 -10.04 -15.24 -26.43
C GLU A 499 -10.54 -16.17 -27.55
N VAL A 500 -9.74 -16.39 -28.61
CA VAL A 500 -10.09 -17.28 -29.72
C VAL A 500 -9.69 -18.75 -29.51
N ALA A 501 -8.82 -19.05 -28.54
CA ALA A 501 -8.40 -20.40 -28.23
C ALA A 501 -9.49 -21.18 -27.47
N ASP A 502 -9.60 -22.48 -27.70
CA ASP A 502 -10.40 -23.43 -26.92
C ASP A 502 -9.58 -23.97 -25.74
N GLU A 503 -8.31 -24.28 -25.99
CA GLU A 503 -7.39 -24.83 -25.01
C GLU A 503 -6.09 -24.02 -24.96
N VAL A 504 -5.49 -23.92 -23.76
CA VAL A 504 -4.16 -23.32 -23.56
C VAL A 504 -3.23 -24.33 -22.92
N HIS A 505 -2.16 -24.67 -23.61
CA HIS A 505 -1.16 -25.64 -23.18
C HIS A 505 0.15 -24.95 -22.82
N THR A 506 0.61 -25.08 -21.57
CA THR A 506 1.77 -24.34 -21.07
C THR A 506 2.66 -25.17 -20.14
N LEU A 507 3.91 -24.82 -20.04
CA LEU A 507 4.80 -25.37 -18.99
C LEU A 507 4.44 -24.76 -17.65
N SER A 508 4.80 -23.48 -17.43
CA SER A 508 4.56 -22.78 -16.17
C SER A 508 4.24 -21.29 -16.37
N SER A 509 3.80 -20.93 -17.59
CA SER A 509 3.54 -19.53 -17.95
C SER A 509 2.36 -18.96 -17.22
N LEU A 510 2.45 -17.68 -16.85
CA LEU A 510 1.32 -16.92 -16.31
C LEU A 510 0.16 -16.78 -17.32
N ALA A 511 0.41 -17.00 -18.62
CA ALA A 511 -0.62 -17.07 -19.65
C ALA A 511 -1.71 -18.14 -19.33
N GLY A 512 -1.34 -19.23 -18.65
CA GLY A 512 -2.31 -20.22 -18.16
C GLY A 512 -3.23 -19.63 -17.08
N PHE A 513 -2.73 -18.81 -16.18
CA PHE A 513 -3.57 -18.10 -15.22
C PHE A 513 -4.49 -17.09 -15.90
N ASP A 514 -3.97 -16.31 -16.86
CA ASP A 514 -4.78 -15.39 -17.68
C ASP A 514 -5.90 -16.12 -18.43
N ALA A 515 -5.64 -17.34 -18.90
CA ALA A 515 -6.62 -18.19 -19.56
C ALA A 515 -7.68 -18.74 -18.58
N LEU A 516 -7.26 -19.21 -17.39
CA LEU A 516 -8.18 -19.65 -16.32
C LEU A 516 -9.13 -18.53 -15.91
N LEU A 517 -8.65 -17.31 -15.73
CA LEU A 517 -9.50 -16.16 -15.38
C LEU A 517 -10.60 -15.92 -16.44
N ARG A 518 -10.40 -16.36 -17.69
CA ARG A 518 -11.31 -16.26 -18.83
C ARG A 518 -12.13 -17.54 -19.07
N GLY A 519 -12.03 -18.50 -18.16
CA GLY A 519 -12.81 -19.74 -18.24
C GLY A 519 -12.34 -20.71 -19.34
N LYS A 520 -11.09 -20.59 -19.81
CA LYS A 520 -10.53 -21.51 -20.81
C LYS A 520 -10.00 -22.79 -20.19
N SER A 521 -10.04 -23.89 -20.92
CA SER A 521 -9.38 -25.15 -20.55
C SER A 521 -7.88 -24.98 -20.57
N VAL A 522 -7.21 -25.25 -19.44
CA VAL A 522 -5.77 -25.06 -19.29
C VAL A 522 -5.08 -26.39 -18.97
N PHE A 523 -4.06 -26.72 -19.77
CA PHE A 523 -3.23 -27.90 -19.61
C PHE A 523 -1.83 -27.48 -19.18
N THR A 524 -1.35 -28.00 -18.04
CA THR A 524 -0.03 -27.69 -17.52
C THR A 524 0.91 -28.89 -17.62
N TYR A 525 2.12 -28.65 -18.11
CA TYR A 525 3.19 -29.65 -18.23
C TYR A 525 4.35 -29.36 -17.27
N GLY A 526 4.21 -28.32 -16.49
CA GLY A 526 5.06 -27.93 -15.36
C GLY A 526 4.22 -27.75 -14.11
N LEU A 527 4.78 -26.99 -13.16
CA LEU A 527 4.24 -26.86 -11.81
C LEU A 527 3.95 -25.37 -11.45
N PRO A 528 3.16 -24.64 -12.28
CA PRO A 528 2.85 -23.25 -11.96
C PRO A 528 1.98 -23.16 -10.70
N PHE A 529 1.92 -21.98 -10.08
CA PHE A 529 1.20 -21.79 -8.81
C PHE A 529 -0.29 -22.08 -8.88
N TYR A 530 -0.89 -22.01 -10.06
CA TYR A 530 -2.32 -22.22 -10.30
C TYR A 530 -2.68 -23.67 -10.65
N ALA A 531 -1.71 -24.57 -10.88
CA ALA A 531 -1.93 -26.00 -11.14
C ALA A 531 -2.16 -26.80 -9.84
N GLY A 532 -2.75 -27.98 -9.90
CA GLY A 532 -2.95 -28.91 -8.78
C GLY A 532 -4.08 -28.53 -7.81
N TRP A 533 -4.97 -27.61 -8.19
CA TRP A 533 -6.12 -27.19 -7.38
C TRP A 533 -7.46 -27.67 -7.93
N GLY A 534 -7.45 -28.58 -8.92
CA GLY A 534 -8.67 -29.06 -9.60
C GLY A 534 -9.23 -28.08 -10.66
N LEU A 535 -8.48 -27.04 -11.03
CA LEU A 535 -8.88 -26.03 -12.03
C LEU A 535 -8.17 -26.21 -13.38
N THR A 536 -7.17 -27.08 -13.45
CA THR A 536 -6.32 -27.33 -14.61
C THR A 536 -6.20 -28.83 -14.89
N HIS A 537 -5.81 -29.18 -16.11
CA HIS A 537 -5.41 -30.53 -16.50
C HIS A 537 -3.89 -30.64 -16.34
N ASP A 538 -3.44 -31.27 -15.27
CA ASP A 538 -2.04 -31.24 -14.85
C ASP A 538 -1.33 -32.54 -15.25
N ALA A 539 -0.20 -32.43 -15.97
CA ALA A 539 0.66 -33.56 -16.31
C ALA A 539 1.55 -34.01 -15.14
N LEU A 540 1.73 -33.16 -14.13
CA LEU A 540 2.58 -33.42 -12.96
C LEU A 540 1.79 -33.19 -11.68
N GLU A 541 2.00 -34.08 -10.70
CA GLU A 541 1.39 -33.94 -9.36
C GLU A 541 2.10 -32.84 -8.54
N GLN A 542 1.31 -32.17 -7.71
CA GLN A 542 1.75 -31.16 -6.75
C GLN A 542 1.58 -31.67 -5.31
N PRO A 543 2.65 -32.08 -4.64
CA PRO A 543 2.53 -32.71 -3.31
C PRO A 543 2.06 -31.74 -2.22
N TRP A 544 2.21 -30.43 -2.42
CA TRP A 544 1.88 -29.40 -1.42
C TRP A 544 0.45 -28.88 -1.50
N ARG A 545 -0.32 -29.23 -2.54
CA ARG A 545 -1.66 -28.71 -2.78
C ARG A 545 -2.69 -29.75 -2.38
N LYS A 546 -3.42 -29.48 -1.30
CA LYS A 546 -4.22 -30.48 -0.57
C LYS A 546 -5.72 -30.35 -0.72
N ARG A 547 -6.20 -29.30 -1.40
CA ARG A 547 -7.64 -29.08 -1.56
C ARG A 547 -8.01 -28.63 -2.97
N THR A 548 -9.26 -28.87 -3.35
CA THR A 548 -9.84 -28.30 -4.57
C THR A 548 -10.30 -26.88 -4.30
N LEU A 549 -10.01 -25.96 -5.22
CA LEU A 549 -10.40 -24.56 -5.14
C LEU A 549 -11.47 -24.23 -6.17
N SER A 550 -12.30 -23.23 -5.86
CA SER A 550 -13.01 -22.50 -6.90
C SER A 550 -12.07 -21.48 -7.57
N LEU A 551 -12.40 -21.04 -8.77
CA LEU A 551 -11.62 -20.01 -9.46
C LEU A 551 -11.58 -18.69 -8.66
N ASP A 552 -12.66 -18.37 -7.94
CA ASP A 552 -12.72 -17.16 -7.11
C ASP A 552 -11.86 -17.29 -5.84
N MET A 553 -11.72 -18.50 -5.27
CA MET A 553 -10.75 -18.77 -4.18
C MET A 553 -9.31 -18.57 -4.66
N LEU A 554 -8.97 -19.13 -5.83
CA LEU A 554 -7.64 -18.92 -6.43
C LEU A 554 -7.40 -17.44 -6.72
N THR A 555 -8.39 -16.73 -7.26
CA THR A 555 -8.31 -15.28 -7.53
C THR A 555 -8.14 -14.47 -6.24
N ALA A 556 -8.89 -14.78 -5.20
CA ALA A 556 -8.78 -14.13 -3.89
C ALA A 556 -7.37 -14.32 -3.30
N GLY A 557 -6.87 -15.56 -3.28
CA GLY A 557 -5.53 -15.85 -2.80
C GLY A 557 -4.45 -15.12 -3.61
N ALA A 558 -4.47 -15.29 -4.92
CA ALA A 558 -3.43 -14.78 -5.80
C ALA A 558 -3.47 -13.25 -6.01
N LEU A 559 -4.65 -12.62 -6.00
CA LEU A 559 -4.78 -11.20 -6.34
C LEU A 559 -5.23 -10.30 -5.19
N LEU A 560 -5.92 -10.81 -4.17
CA LEU A 560 -6.35 -9.97 -3.04
C LEU A 560 -5.40 -10.10 -1.84
N ARG A 561 -4.99 -11.33 -1.47
CA ARG A 561 -4.26 -11.56 -0.21
C ARG A 561 -2.75 -11.64 -0.35
N TYR A 562 -2.23 -12.27 -1.41
CA TYR A 562 -0.81 -12.56 -1.50
C TYR A 562 0.04 -11.34 -1.89
N PRO A 563 -0.27 -10.57 -2.97
CA PRO A 563 0.54 -9.43 -3.38
C PRO A 563 0.34 -8.21 -2.50
N LEU A 564 1.36 -7.36 -2.47
CA LEU A 564 1.26 -5.96 -2.10
C LEU A 564 1.16 -5.11 -3.37
N TYR A 565 0.30 -4.10 -3.33
CA TYR A 565 0.11 -3.13 -4.40
C TYR A 565 0.61 -1.76 -3.98
N TRP A 566 1.28 -1.04 -4.89
CA TRP A 566 1.88 0.24 -4.58
C TRP A 566 1.49 1.32 -5.58
N ASP A 567 1.02 2.44 -5.05
CA ASP A 567 0.77 3.65 -5.84
C ASP A 567 2.01 4.51 -5.91
N TRP A 568 2.66 4.55 -7.07
CA TRP A 568 3.87 5.33 -7.30
C TRP A 568 3.65 6.84 -7.28
N THR A 569 2.42 7.32 -7.46
CA THR A 569 2.06 8.74 -7.41
C THR A 569 1.86 9.19 -5.97
N LEU A 570 1.07 8.44 -5.23
CA LEU A 570 0.78 8.71 -3.82
C LEU A 570 1.89 8.22 -2.89
N ARG A 571 2.75 7.29 -3.34
CA ARG A 571 3.77 6.60 -2.53
C ARG A 571 3.15 5.92 -1.30
N LEU A 572 2.07 5.19 -1.53
CA LEU A 572 1.29 4.49 -0.51
C LEU A 572 0.83 3.14 -1.06
N TYR A 573 0.53 2.20 -0.16
CA TYR A 573 -0.10 0.95 -0.56
C TYR A 573 -1.48 1.21 -1.10
N THR A 574 -1.89 0.39 -2.06
CA THR A 574 -3.17 0.56 -2.75
C THR A 574 -3.85 -0.80 -2.95
N THR A 575 -5.03 -0.80 -3.56
CA THR A 575 -5.81 -2.01 -3.83
C THR A 575 -5.59 -2.51 -5.26
N PRO A 576 -5.86 -3.80 -5.55
CA PRO A 576 -5.82 -4.30 -6.93
C PRO A 576 -6.80 -3.56 -7.84
N GLU A 577 -7.97 -3.12 -7.32
CA GLU A 577 -8.94 -2.35 -8.09
C GLU A 577 -8.38 -1.01 -8.58
N ALA A 578 -7.63 -0.32 -7.73
CA ALA A 578 -6.95 0.93 -8.12
C ALA A 578 -5.87 0.66 -9.18
N VAL A 579 -5.16 -0.47 -9.07
CA VAL A 579 -4.14 -0.87 -10.06
C VAL A 579 -4.78 -1.18 -11.40
N ILE A 580 -5.84 -1.99 -11.45
CA ILE A 580 -6.49 -2.33 -12.73
C ILE A 580 -7.09 -1.10 -13.43
N ARG A 581 -7.62 -0.13 -12.69
CA ARG A 581 -8.07 1.17 -13.27
C ARG A 581 -6.93 1.89 -13.98
N ARG A 582 -5.74 1.94 -13.36
CA ARG A 582 -4.55 2.58 -13.96
C ARG A 582 -3.99 1.82 -15.17
N LEU A 583 -4.12 0.49 -15.17
CA LEU A 583 -3.69 -0.36 -16.27
C LEU A 583 -4.68 -0.38 -17.45
N ALA A 584 -5.94 -0.01 -17.22
CA ALA A 584 -7.02 -0.13 -18.20
C ALA A 584 -6.78 0.66 -19.48
N GLU A 585 -6.42 1.95 -19.38
CA GLU A 585 -6.17 2.79 -20.55
C GLU A 585 -4.98 2.30 -21.39
N PRO A 586 -3.79 2.04 -20.79
CA PRO A 586 -2.67 1.45 -21.52
C PRO A 586 -2.98 0.10 -22.17
N ALA A 587 -3.74 -0.76 -21.50
CA ALA A 587 -4.10 -2.08 -22.01
C ALA A 587 -4.95 -2.01 -23.29
N ARG A 588 -5.78 -1.00 -23.43
CA ARG A 588 -6.66 -0.78 -24.59
C ARG A 588 -5.95 -0.15 -25.79
N ARG A 589 -4.73 0.35 -25.63
CA ARG A 589 -3.97 0.94 -26.75
C ARG A 589 -3.67 -0.12 -27.81
N SER A 590 -3.49 0.32 -29.06
CA SER A 590 -2.99 -0.57 -30.11
C SER A 590 -1.60 -1.10 -29.72
N LEU A 591 -1.38 -2.40 -29.91
CA LEU A 591 -0.09 -3.04 -29.66
C LEU A 591 0.99 -2.42 -30.56
N GLY A 592 1.97 -1.77 -29.95
CA GLY A 592 3.11 -1.18 -30.64
C GLY A 592 4.07 -2.26 -31.18
N LYS A 593 4.94 -1.88 -32.11
CA LYS A 593 6.02 -2.78 -32.58
C LYS A 593 6.95 -3.13 -31.41
N ILE A 594 6.99 -4.41 -31.04
CA ILE A 594 7.88 -4.94 -30.00
C ILE A 594 9.28 -5.18 -30.60
N ARG A 595 9.35 -5.72 -31.81
CA ARG A 595 10.60 -6.07 -32.50
C ARG A 595 11.10 -4.87 -33.29
N GLY A 596 12.42 -4.56 -33.18
CA GLY A 596 13.08 -3.56 -34.02
C GLY A 596 12.70 -2.09 -33.74
N ASN A 597 12.21 -1.75 -32.55
CA ASN A 597 11.94 -0.36 -32.20
C ASN A 597 13.23 0.37 -31.77
N PRO A 598 13.80 1.26 -32.61
CA PRO A 598 15.10 1.91 -32.35
C PRO A 598 15.05 2.92 -31.19
N ILE A 599 13.87 3.39 -30.81
CA ILE A 599 13.69 4.41 -29.75
C ILE A 599 13.63 3.76 -28.35
N ARG A 600 13.38 2.47 -28.28
CA ARG A 600 13.23 1.72 -27.03
C ARG A 600 14.43 1.82 -26.08
N PRO A 601 15.70 1.72 -26.52
CA PRO A 601 16.86 1.90 -25.64
C PRO A 601 16.92 3.29 -25.01
N MET A 602 16.57 4.33 -25.76
CA MET A 602 16.54 5.70 -25.27
C MET A 602 15.50 5.88 -24.15
N PHE A 603 14.28 5.36 -24.33
CA PHE A 603 13.27 5.38 -23.29
C PHE A 603 13.68 4.57 -22.06
N LYS A 604 14.43 3.48 -22.23
CA LYS A 604 14.97 2.69 -21.13
C LYS A 604 15.96 3.51 -20.30
N ILE A 605 16.86 4.26 -20.92
CA ILE A 605 17.81 5.16 -20.26
C ILE A 605 17.08 6.29 -19.53
N VAL A 606 16.10 6.93 -20.16
CA VAL A 606 15.30 8.02 -19.52
C VAL A 606 14.53 7.50 -18.31
N ARG A 607 13.93 6.31 -18.38
CA ARG A 607 13.24 5.70 -17.24
C ARG A 607 14.23 5.38 -16.12
N TRP A 608 15.39 4.86 -16.47
CA TRP A 608 16.47 4.56 -15.55
C TRP A 608 16.92 5.80 -14.76
N THR A 609 17.29 6.90 -15.44
CA THR A 609 17.70 8.16 -14.81
C THR A 609 16.60 8.73 -13.92
N ARG A 610 15.36 8.71 -14.39
CA ARG A 610 14.21 9.16 -13.60
C ARG A 610 14.01 8.32 -12.33
N ASN A 611 14.13 7.00 -12.43
CA ASN A 611 13.94 6.10 -11.29
C ASN A 611 15.07 6.22 -10.28
N ALA A 612 16.32 6.34 -10.76
CA ALA A 612 17.50 6.58 -9.91
C ALA A 612 17.39 7.91 -9.16
N PHE A 613 16.98 8.99 -9.85
CA PHE A 613 16.77 10.29 -9.25
C PHE A 613 15.66 10.27 -8.19
N ARG A 614 14.50 9.67 -8.51
CA ARG A 614 13.40 9.52 -7.56
C ARG A 614 13.79 8.73 -6.31
N HIS A 615 14.58 7.69 -6.49
CA HIS A 615 15.10 6.89 -5.38
C HIS A 615 16.06 7.68 -4.51
N ALA A 616 17.00 8.43 -5.11
CA ALA A 616 17.93 9.29 -4.38
C ALA A 616 17.18 10.35 -3.56
N VAL A 617 16.20 11.02 -4.16
CA VAL A 617 15.34 11.98 -3.47
C VAL A 617 14.61 11.31 -2.30
N TRP A 618 14.03 10.15 -2.50
CA TRP A 618 13.35 9.42 -1.44
C TRP A 618 14.29 9.01 -0.29
N GLN A 619 15.49 8.53 -0.60
CA GLN A 619 16.50 8.22 0.43
C GLN A 619 16.93 9.45 1.24
N ILE A 620 17.04 10.61 0.61
CA ILE A 620 17.34 11.87 1.30
C ILE A 620 16.17 12.27 2.21
N GLU A 621 14.94 12.17 1.71
CA GLU A 621 13.73 12.47 2.46
C GLU A 621 13.55 11.56 3.69
N THR A 622 13.83 10.26 3.56
CA THR A 622 13.73 9.28 4.65
C THR A 622 14.87 9.39 5.65
N LYS A 623 16.11 9.68 5.21
CA LYS A 623 17.25 9.89 6.11
C LYS A 623 17.17 11.19 6.91
N GLN A 624 16.36 12.16 6.48
CA GLN A 624 16.08 13.41 7.20
C GLN A 624 14.86 13.30 8.13
N GLY A 625 14.38 12.10 8.42
CA GLY A 625 13.48 11.82 9.52
C GLY A 625 14.03 12.38 10.83
N PRO A 626 13.24 12.62 11.87
CA PRO A 626 13.62 13.37 13.04
C PRO A 626 14.92 12.82 13.62
N LYS A 627 16.01 13.58 13.46
CA LYS A 627 17.23 13.36 14.25
C LYS A 627 16.78 13.33 15.71
N ARG A 628 17.17 12.27 16.42
CA ARG A 628 16.91 11.99 17.83
C ARG A 628 16.99 13.24 18.72
#